data_d3213333ad0e39c71e045e4ca779aa45
#
_entry.id   d3213333ad0e39c71e045e4ca779aa45
#
_cell.length_a   1.000
_cell.length_b   1.000
_cell.length_c   1.000
_cell.angle_alpha   90.00
_cell.angle_beta   90.00
_cell.angle_gamma   90.00
#
_symmetry.space_group_name_H-M   'P 1'
#
loop_
_entity.id
_entity.type
_entity.pdbx_description
1 polymer ?
#
loop_
_entity_poly.entity_id
_entity_poly.type
_entity_poly.pdbx_seq_one_letter_code
_entity_poly.pdbx_strand_id
1 'polypeptide(L)'
;KKYTPEYAEPICHVPAETIRKCARMYAKAESAMILYGMGVCQFGQAVDVVKGLANMALMTGNFGKWATGIGPVRGQNNVQGACDMGVLPNCYPGYQNVTEPEVQKKFEEAWGVKLSNKIGVPLTHVPEKVLEEKDPKKQIHAYYIFGEDPGQSDPDLAEVRETLEKCDFVILQ
;
A
#
# COMPACT_ATOMS: atom_id res chain seq x y z
N LYS A 1 -21.55 15.07 -18.43
CA LYS A 1 -22.13 14.07 -17.48
C LYS A 1 -21.91 12.66 -18.03
N LYS A 2 -20.66 12.19 -18.04
CA LYS A 2 -20.30 10.89 -18.61
C LYS A 2 -20.62 9.75 -17.63
N TYR A 3 -20.39 9.96 -16.34
CA TYR A 3 -20.53 8.92 -15.29
C TYR A 3 -21.85 9.09 -14.54
N THR A 4 -22.94 8.60 -15.14
CA THR A 4 -24.27 8.55 -14.49
C THR A 4 -24.46 7.21 -13.79
N PRO A 5 -25.39 7.08 -12.84
CA PRO A 5 -25.73 5.78 -12.26
C PRO A 5 -26.15 4.72 -13.31
N GLU A 6 -26.85 5.14 -14.37
CA GLU A 6 -27.23 4.26 -15.48
C GLU A 6 -26.02 3.77 -16.29
N TYR A 7 -25.00 4.62 -16.42
CA TYR A 7 -23.74 4.21 -17.04
C TYR A 7 -22.96 3.21 -16.14
N ALA A 8 -23.01 3.40 -14.84
CA ALA A 8 -22.31 2.55 -13.88
C ALA A 8 -22.97 1.17 -13.68
N GLU A 9 -24.29 1.10 -13.75
CA GLU A 9 -25.08 -0.11 -13.49
C GLU A 9 -24.60 -1.35 -14.23
N PRO A 10 -24.41 -1.36 -15.56
CA PRO A 10 -23.94 -2.55 -16.28
C PRO A 10 -22.47 -2.91 -15.98
N ILE A 11 -21.70 -1.99 -15.42
CA ILE A 11 -20.29 -2.18 -15.11
C ILE A 11 -20.11 -2.78 -13.71
N CYS A 12 -20.83 -2.22 -12.72
CA CYS A 12 -20.69 -2.62 -11.32
C CYS A 12 -21.76 -3.61 -10.86
N HIS A 13 -22.74 -3.92 -11.70
CA HIS A 13 -23.89 -4.79 -11.40
C HIS A 13 -24.75 -4.32 -10.21
N VAL A 14 -24.72 -3.02 -9.90
CA VAL A 14 -25.55 -2.38 -8.88
C VAL A 14 -26.59 -1.51 -9.57
N PRO A 15 -27.89 -1.72 -9.29
CA PRO A 15 -28.96 -0.91 -9.90
C PRO A 15 -28.77 0.58 -9.70
N ALA A 16 -29.01 1.38 -10.74
CA ALA A 16 -28.84 2.83 -10.74
C ALA A 16 -29.57 3.52 -9.58
N GLU A 17 -30.77 3.04 -9.26
CA GLU A 17 -31.54 3.61 -8.14
C GLU A 17 -30.93 3.27 -6.77
N THR A 18 -30.29 2.11 -6.64
CA THR A 18 -29.52 1.76 -5.43
C THR A 18 -28.31 2.68 -5.26
N ILE A 19 -27.59 2.97 -6.35
CA ILE A 19 -26.47 3.93 -6.33
C ILE A 19 -26.96 5.30 -5.86
N ARG A 20 -28.08 5.79 -6.39
CA ARG A 20 -28.68 7.06 -5.97
C ARG A 20 -29.10 7.06 -4.50
N LYS A 21 -29.74 5.97 -4.06
CA LYS A 21 -30.16 5.81 -2.68
C LYS A 21 -28.98 5.88 -1.72
N CYS A 22 -27.91 5.14 -1.99
CA CYS A 22 -26.68 5.17 -1.19
C CYS A 22 -26.04 6.56 -1.14
N ALA A 23 -25.92 7.22 -2.30
CA ALA A 23 -25.36 8.57 -2.38
C ALA A 23 -26.18 9.59 -1.57
N ARG A 24 -27.52 9.53 -1.67
CA ARG A 24 -28.41 10.40 -0.90
C ARG A 24 -28.38 10.10 0.60
N MET A 25 -28.28 8.83 0.97
CA MET A 25 -28.17 8.41 2.37
C MET A 25 -26.89 8.94 3.01
N TYR A 26 -25.76 8.80 2.33
CA TYR A 26 -24.48 9.37 2.77
C TYR A 26 -24.54 10.89 2.88
N ALA A 27 -25.08 11.58 1.86
CA ALA A 27 -25.12 13.04 1.82
C ALA A 27 -26.08 13.67 2.83
N LYS A 28 -27.15 12.94 3.25
CA LYS A 28 -28.13 13.41 4.22
C LYS A 28 -27.81 13.08 5.67
N ALA A 29 -26.81 12.24 5.89
CA ALA A 29 -26.38 11.89 7.24
C ALA A 29 -25.81 13.14 7.94
N GLU A 30 -26.12 13.29 9.22
CA GLU A 30 -25.55 14.36 10.05
C GLU A 30 -24.03 14.24 10.14
N SER A 31 -23.54 13.02 10.28
CA SER A 31 -22.13 12.65 10.24
C SER A 31 -21.98 11.32 9.51
N ALA A 32 -21.01 11.23 8.61
CA ALA A 32 -20.71 10.00 7.90
C ALA A 32 -19.20 9.85 7.69
N MET A 33 -18.71 8.61 7.78
CA MET A 33 -17.33 8.25 7.56
C MET A 33 -17.25 7.18 6.47
N ILE A 34 -16.20 7.25 5.65
CA ILE A 34 -15.88 6.22 4.67
C ILE A 34 -14.64 5.47 5.16
N LEU A 35 -14.78 4.17 5.38
CA LEU A 35 -13.66 3.28 5.67
C LEU A 35 -13.38 2.43 4.43
N TYR A 36 -12.12 2.31 4.06
CA TYR A 36 -11.72 1.51 2.91
C TYR A 36 -10.39 0.79 3.16
N GLY A 37 -10.13 -0.25 2.42
CA GLY A 37 -8.93 -1.07 2.54
C GLY A 37 -8.28 -1.33 1.17
N MET A 38 -7.61 -2.47 1.06
CA MET A 38 -6.80 -2.85 -0.11
C MET A 38 -7.61 -2.99 -1.40
N GLY A 39 -8.86 -3.40 -1.34
CA GLY A 39 -9.76 -3.46 -2.51
C GLY A 39 -9.97 -2.12 -3.21
N VAL A 40 -9.68 -1.00 -2.54
CA VAL A 40 -9.70 0.36 -3.10
C VAL A 40 -8.29 0.81 -3.51
N CYS A 41 -7.23 0.31 -2.85
CA CYS A 41 -5.87 0.86 -2.98
C CYS A 41 -4.95 0.04 -3.88
N GLN A 42 -5.18 -1.26 -4.08
CA GLN A 42 -4.22 -2.16 -4.75
C GLN A 42 -4.61 -2.48 -6.19
N PHE A 43 -4.79 -1.44 -7.01
CA PHE A 43 -4.98 -1.57 -8.47
C PHE A 43 -4.63 -0.27 -9.21
N GLY A 44 -4.50 -0.32 -10.53
CA GLY A 44 -3.95 0.77 -11.34
C GLY A 44 -4.68 2.13 -11.22
N GLN A 45 -6.00 2.12 -10.95
CA GLN A 45 -6.82 3.33 -10.81
C GLN A 45 -7.06 3.75 -9.35
N ALA A 46 -6.36 3.15 -8.39
CA ALA A 46 -6.57 3.36 -6.96
C ALA A 46 -6.54 4.84 -6.55
N VAL A 47 -5.60 5.61 -7.07
CA VAL A 47 -5.46 7.04 -6.77
C VAL A 47 -6.73 7.82 -7.15
N ASP A 48 -7.32 7.53 -8.31
CA ASP A 48 -8.53 8.22 -8.77
C ASP A 48 -9.76 7.81 -7.94
N VAL A 49 -9.84 6.56 -7.51
CA VAL A 49 -10.90 6.09 -6.61
C VAL A 49 -10.80 6.78 -5.25
N VAL A 50 -9.61 6.85 -4.65
CA VAL A 50 -9.40 7.55 -3.36
C VAL A 50 -9.73 9.04 -3.48
N LYS A 51 -9.33 9.70 -4.58
CA LYS A 51 -9.73 11.09 -4.87
C LYS A 51 -11.26 11.23 -5.00
N GLY A 52 -11.91 10.25 -5.64
CA GLY A 52 -13.39 10.21 -5.74
C GLY A 52 -14.06 10.14 -4.37
N LEU A 53 -13.55 9.29 -3.45
CA LEU A 53 -14.03 9.20 -2.07
C LEU A 53 -13.80 10.52 -1.30
N ALA A 54 -12.62 11.13 -1.45
CA ALA A 54 -12.31 12.41 -0.84
C ALA A 54 -13.24 13.52 -1.35
N ASN A 55 -13.47 13.58 -2.66
CA ASN A 55 -14.40 14.55 -3.26
C ASN A 55 -15.82 14.33 -2.74
N MET A 56 -16.28 13.11 -2.58
CA MET A 56 -17.59 12.81 -2.02
C MET A 56 -17.74 13.31 -0.58
N ALA A 57 -16.72 13.07 0.26
CA ALA A 57 -16.70 13.56 1.63
C ALA A 57 -16.70 15.10 1.70
N LEU A 58 -15.89 15.76 0.87
CA LEU A 58 -15.84 17.22 0.79
C LEU A 58 -17.15 17.85 0.29
N MET A 59 -17.71 17.31 -0.80
CA MET A 59 -18.96 17.83 -1.40
C MET A 59 -20.16 17.72 -0.47
N THR A 60 -20.16 16.75 0.43
CA THR A 60 -21.27 16.51 1.37
C THR A 60 -21.02 17.09 2.77
N GLY A 61 -19.90 17.79 2.98
CA GLY A 61 -19.55 18.37 4.27
C GLY A 61 -19.18 17.32 5.34
N ASN A 62 -18.84 16.09 4.93
CA ASN A 62 -18.40 15.02 5.82
C ASN A 62 -16.87 15.05 6.00
N PHE A 63 -16.35 16.24 6.31
CA PHE A 63 -14.93 16.49 6.54
C PHE A 63 -14.74 17.58 7.61
N GLY A 64 -13.73 17.44 8.48
CA GLY A 64 -13.34 18.44 9.46
C GLY A 64 -14.29 18.60 10.65
N LYS A 65 -15.23 17.71 10.87
CA LYS A 65 -16.12 17.69 12.03
C LYS A 65 -16.11 16.31 12.71
N TRP A 66 -16.68 16.21 13.89
CA TRP A 66 -16.72 14.97 14.66
C TRP A 66 -17.38 13.82 13.90
N ALA A 67 -16.78 12.64 13.99
CA ALA A 67 -17.26 11.40 13.35
C ALA A 67 -17.42 11.46 11.84
N THR A 68 -16.61 12.26 11.14
CA THR A 68 -16.60 12.34 9.67
C THR A 68 -15.20 12.14 9.09
N GLY A 69 -15.14 11.93 7.78
CA GLY A 69 -13.90 11.83 7.01
C GLY A 69 -13.77 10.54 6.22
N ILE A 70 -12.56 10.27 5.79
CA ILE A 70 -12.17 9.03 5.12
C ILE A 70 -11.02 8.40 5.88
N GLY A 71 -11.07 7.08 6.07
CA GLY A 71 -10.06 6.32 6.81
C GLY A 71 -9.59 5.08 6.06
N PRO A 72 -8.33 5.05 5.60
CA PRO A 72 -7.73 3.82 5.11
C PRO A 72 -7.50 2.84 6.28
N VAL A 73 -8.17 1.70 6.23
CA VAL A 73 -8.00 0.63 7.23
C VAL A 73 -6.87 -0.27 6.76
N ARG A 74 -5.79 -0.34 7.53
CA ARG A 74 -4.64 -1.19 7.22
C ARG A 74 -4.97 -2.66 7.47
N GLY A 75 -4.36 -3.56 6.70
CA GLY A 75 -4.58 -5.00 6.78
C GLY A 75 -3.92 -5.65 8.01
N GLN A 76 -2.63 -5.42 8.19
CA GLN A 76 -1.85 -6.00 9.27
C GLN A 76 -1.87 -5.16 10.54
N ASN A 77 -1.65 -5.82 11.68
CA ASN A 77 -1.52 -5.16 12.96
C ASN A 77 -0.31 -4.22 12.97
N ASN A 78 -0.55 -2.95 13.30
CA ASN A 78 0.47 -1.92 13.44
C ASN A 78 1.41 -1.77 12.22
N VAL A 79 0.94 -2.05 11.00
CA VAL A 79 1.74 -1.83 9.78
C VAL A 79 2.15 -0.36 9.63
N GLN A 80 1.33 0.57 10.12
CA GLN A 80 1.70 1.97 10.14
C GLN A 80 2.92 2.22 11.03
N GLY A 81 2.94 1.70 12.24
CA GLY A 81 4.09 1.81 13.14
C GLY A 81 5.36 1.17 12.55
N ALA A 82 5.23 0.03 11.87
CA ALA A 82 6.34 -0.57 11.13
C ALA A 82 6.89 0.39 10.07
N CYS A 83 6.02 1.02 9.27
CA CYS A 83 6.43 2.03 8.30
C CYS A 83 7.06 3.27 8.96
N ASP A 84 6.50 3.74 10.10
CA ASP A 84 7.05 4.86 10.86
C ASP A 84 8.48 4.56 11.35
N MET A 85 8.77 3.30 11.65
CA MET A 85 10.10 2.82 12.06
C MET A 85 11.05 2.54 10.89
N GLY A 86 10.63 2.81 9.66
CA GLY A 86 11.47 2.69 8.47
C GLY A 86 11.47 1.29 7.84
N VAL A 87 10.48 0.44 8.13
CA VAL A 87 10.30 -0.85 7.43
C VAL A 87 9.65 -0.60 6.06
N LEU A 88 10.40 0.14 5.24
CA LEU A 88 10.06 0.48 3.87
C LEU A 88 11.36 0.51 3.05
N PRO A 89 11.34 0.10 1.77
CA PRO A 89 12.56 0.00 0.97
C PRO A 89 13.23 1.35 0.68
N ASN A 90 12.52 2.45 0.85
CA ASN A 90 12.96 3.80 0.46
C ASN A 90 13.07 4.78 1.62
N CYS A 91 12.81 4.36 2.87
CA CYS A 91 12.77 5.28 4.01
C CYS A 91 13.57 4.79 5.22
N TYR A 92 14.23 5.71 5.89
CA TYR A 92 14.64 5.58 7.29
C TYR A 92 13.44 5.87 8.24
N PRO A 93 13.57 5.64 9.56
CA PRO A 93 12.56 6.01 10.53
C PRO A 93 12.02 7.43 10.34
N GLY A 94 10.70 7.61 10.50
CA GLY A 94 10.00 8.87 10.29
C GLY A 94 9.81 9.24 8.82
N TYR A 95 9.73 8.28 7.91
CA TYR A 95 9.54 8.47 6.45
C TYR A 95 10.63 9.34 5.79
N GLN A 96 11.83 9.34 6.33
CA GLN A 96 12.95 10.11 5.79
C GLN A 96 13.61 9.35 4.63
N ASN A 97 13.67 9.98 3.47
CA ASN A 97 14.10 9.33 2.23
C ASN A 97 15.59 8.92 2.27
N VAL A 98 15.89 7.66 1.93
CA VAL A 98 17.25 7.11 1.94
C VAL A 98 18.17 7.75 0.89
N THR A 99 17.62 8.36 -0.15
CA THR A 99 18.42 9.00 -1.22
C THR A 99 18.84 10.44 -0.91
N GLU A 100 18.37 11.01 0.20
CA GLU A 100 18.71 12.38 0.60
C GLU A 100 20.01 12.41 1.41
N PRO A 101 21.08 13.08 0.94
CA PRO A 101 22.39 13.05 1.59
C PRO A 101 22.39 13.55 3.04
N GLU A 102 21.60 14.59 3.34
CA GLU A 102 21.49 15.14 4.69
C GLU A 102 20.82 14.16 5.65
N VAL A 103 19.80 13.44 5.16
CA VAL A 103 19.11 12.40 5.91
C VAL A 103 20.05 11.22 6.16
N GLN A 104 20.76 10.75 5.12
CA GLN A 104 21.74 9.68 5.22
C GLN A 104 22.79 10.02 6.28
N LYS A 105 23.41 11.21 6.20
CA LYS A 105 24.41 11.68 7.14
C LYS A 105 23.90 11.67 8.59
N LYS A 106 22.69 12.16 8.81
CA LYS A 106 22.03 12.13 10.13
C LYS A 106 21.98 10.72 10.73
N PHE A 107 21.58 9.71 9.94
CA PHE A 107 21.49 8.34 10.41
C PHE A 107 22.85 7.65 10.51
N GLU A 108 23.82 7.96 9.64
CA GLU A 108 25.20 7.50 9.75
C GLU A 108 25.85 7.98 11.04
N GLU A 109 25.65 9.24 11.40
CA GLU A 109 26.16 9.82 12.65
C GLU A 109 25.48 9.17 13.88
N ALA A 110 24.17 8.98 13.83
CA ALA A 110 23.42 8.40 14.94
C ALA A 110 23.75 6.91 15.19
N TRP A 111 23.96 6.15 14.12
CA TRP A 111 24.19 4.70 14.19
C TRP A 111 25.67 4.31 14.15
N GLY A 112 26.57 5.24 13.81
CA GLY A 112 28.00 5.01 13.76
C GLY A 112 28.45 4.11 12.61
N VAL A 113 27.67 3.97 11.55
CA VAL A 113 27.93 3.10 10.40
C VAL A 113 27.69 3.82 9.08
N LYS A 114 28.38 3.39 8.02
CA LYS A 114 28.08 3.85 6.67
C LYS A 114 26.86 3.17 6.11
N LEU A 115 25.96 3.94 5.51
CA LEU A 115 24.68 3.48 4.97
C LEU A 115 24.66 3.56 3.44
N SER A 116 23.81 2.73 2.84
CA SER A 116 23.52 2.79 1.40
C SER A 116 22.55 3.93 1.10
N ASN A 117 22.78 4.64 0.00
CA ASN A 117 21.83 5.60 -0.55
C ASN A 117 20.92 5.00 -1.63
N LYS A 118 20.94 3.68 -1.79
CA LYS A 118 20.12 2.98 -2.76
C LYS A 118 18.79 2.59 -2.12
N ILE A 119 17.71 2.79 -2.87
CA ILE A 119 16.41 2.28 -2.52
C ILE A 119 16.47 0.74 -2.53
N GLY A 120 15.91 0.10 -1.50
CA GLY A 120 15.76 -1.35 -1.43
C GLY A 120 14.75 -1.88 -2.46
N VAL A 121 14.66 -3.19 -2.58
CA VAL A 121 13.75 -3.86 -3.52
C VAL A 121 12.35 -3.90 -2.92
N PRO A 122 11.31 -3.37 -3.61
CA PRO A 122 9.92 -3.56 -3.22
C PRO A 122 9.53 -5.04 -3.26
N LEU A 123 8.61 -5.46 -2.38
CA LEU A 123 8.16 -6.86 -2.28
C LEU A 123 7.81 -7.47 -3.64
N THR A 124 7.04 -6.77 -4.45
CA THR A 124 6.61 -7.22 -5.78
C THR A 124 7.73 -7.37 -6.83
N HIS A 125 8.95 -6.92 -6.53
CA HIS A 125 10.12 -7.07 -7.39
C HIS A 125 11.16 -8.06 -6.83
N VAL A 126 10.88 -8.68 -5.68
CA VAL A 126 11.77 -9.71 -5.11
C VAL A 126 11.90 -10.91 -6.04
N PRO A 127 10.81 -11.45 -6.65
CA PRO A 127 10.91 -12.54 -7.60
C PRO A 127 11.87 -12.23 -8.76
N GLU A 128 11.74 -11.08 -9.42
CA GLU A 128 12.65 -10.63 -10.48
C GLU A 128 14.12 -10.68 -10.03
N LYS A 129 14.40 -10.26 -8.79
CA LYS A 129 15.76 -10.20 -8.25
C LYS A 129 16.34 -11.56 -7.84
N VAL A 130 15.50 -12.53 -7.59
CA VAL A 130 15.92 -13.92 -7.31
C VAL A 130 16.01 -14.74 -8.59
N LEU A 131 15.00 -14.63 -9.47
CA LEU A 131 14.83 -15.52 -10.61
C LEU A 131 15.51 -15.04 -11.88
N GLU A 132 15.53 -13.73 -12.15
CA GLU A 132 15.90 -13.17 -13.46
C GLU A 132 17.17 -12.31 -13.41
N GLU A 133 17.58 -11.77 -12.25
CA GLU A 133 18.77 -10.92 -12.15
C GLU A 133 20.04 -11.74 -12.46
N LYS A 134 20.81 -11.30 -13.45
CA LYS A 134 22.02 -11.99 -13.91
C LYS A 134 23.30 -11.50 -13.25
N ASP A 135 23.26 -10.32 -12.64
CA ASP A 135 24.41 -9.78 -11.91
C ASP A 135 24.38 -10.30 -10.46
N PRO A 136 25.32 -11.19 -10.05
CA PRO A 136 25.30 -11.75 -8.69
C PRO A 136 25.38 -10.69 -7.59
N LYS A 137 25.91 -9.49 -7.90
CA LYS A 137 25.97 -8.39 -6.91
C LYS A 137 24.65 -7.66 -6.70
N LYS A 138 23.67 -7.90 -7.55
CA LYS A 138 22.33 -7.32 -7.50
C LYS A 138 21.25 -8.34 -7.20
N GLN A 139 21.59 -9.63 -7.32
CA GLN A 139 20.71 -10.73 -7.01
C GLN A 139 20.44 -10.79 -5.49
N ILE A 140 19.22 -11.19 -5.13
CA ILE A 140 18.86 -11.48 -3.75
C ILE A 140 19.19 -12.95 -3.48
N HIS A 141 20.11 -13.20 -2.54
CA HIS A 141 20.57 -14.52 -2.15
C HIS A 141 19.95 -15.01 -0.85
N ALA A 142 19.52 -14.09 0.03
CA ALA A 142 18.91 -14.43 1.31
C ALA A 142 17.60 -13.67 1.51
N TYR A 143 16.60 -14.37 2.06
CA TYR A 143 15.30 -13.80 2.34
C TYR A 143 14.91 -14.08 3.80
N TYR A 144 14.75 -13.03 4.59
CA TYR A 144 14.26 -13.12 5.95
C TYR A 144 12.81 -12.65 6.01
N ILE A 145 11.92 -13.56 6.33
CA ILE A 145 10.47 -13.36 6.40
C ILE A 145 10.07 -13.40 7.87
N PHE A 146 9.42 -12.32 8.32
CA PHE A 146 9.05 -12.15 9.71
C PHE A 146 7.54 -11.91 9.85
N GLY A 147 6.84 -12.87 10.50
CA GLY A 147 5.42 -12.74 10.82
C GLY A 147 4.46 -12.75 9.61
N GLU A 148 4.89 -13.31 8.49
CA GLU A 148 4.13 -13.39 7.23
C GLU A 148 4.27 -14.76 6.59
N ASP A 149 3.30 -15.16 5.76
CA ASP A 149 3.38 -16.34 4.89
C ASP A 149 3.20 -15.92 3.42
N PRO A 150 4.27 -15.47 2.75
CA PRO A 150 4.21 -15.02 1.37
C PRO A 150 3.74 -16.11 0.40
N GLY A 151 3.97 -17.38 0.72
CA GLY A 151 3.49 -18.52 -0.06
C GLY A 151 1.97 -18.66 -0.10
N GLN A 152 1.23 -17.89 0.71
CA GLN A 152 -0.24 -17.85 0.73
C GLN A 152 -0.82 -16.45 0.52
N SER A 153 -0.09 -15.39 0.90
CA SER A 153 -0.63 -14.02 0.95
C SER A 153 -0.19 -13.13 -0.20
N ASP A 154 0.95 -13.41 -0.81
CA ASP A 154 1.50 -12.55 -1.86
C ASP A 154 0.84 -12.79 -3.23
N PRO A 155 0.83 -11.77 -4.11
CA PRO A 155 0.36 -11.95 -5.47
C PRO A 155 1.25 -12.91 -6.27
N ASP A 156 0.67 -13.62 -7.23
CA ASP A 156 1.35 -14.64 -8.04
C ASP A 156 2.06 -15.73 -7.22
N LEU A 157 1.26 -16.55 -6.55
CA LEU A 157 1.76 -17.61 -5.67
C LEU A 157 2.70 -18.61 -6.37
N ALA A 158 2.59 -18.80 -7.69
CA ALA A 158 3.48 -19.69 -8.43
C ALA A 158 4.89 -19.10 -8.48
N GLU A 159 5.01 -17.82 -8.82
CA GLU A 159 6.28 -17.10 -8.87
C GLU A 159 6.91 -16.94 -7.48
N VAL A 160 6.09 -16.64 -6.46
CA VAL A 160 6.56 -16.53 -5.07
C VAL A 160 7.15 -17.86 -4.57
N ARG A 161 6.48 -18.98 -4.83
CA ARG A 161 6.98 -20.31 -4.43
C ARG A 161 8.29 -20.66 -5.14
N GLU A 162 8.37 -20.40 -6.44
CA GLU A 162 9.62 -20.60 -7.20
C GLU A 162 10.74 -19.70 -6.63
N THR A 163 10.42 -18.47 -6.26
CA THR A 163 11.36 -17.55 -5.60
C THR A 163 11.91 -18.12 -4.30
N LEU A 164 11.03 -18.62 -3.43
CA LEU A 164 11.43 -19.20 -2.16
C LEU A 164 12.27 -20.48 -2.33
N GLU A 165 11.95 -21.30 -3.34
CA GLU A 165 12.71 -22.52 -3.66
C GLU A 165 14.10 -22.24 -4.24
N LYS A 166 14.26 -21.15 -5.00
CA LYS A 166 15.52 -20.77 -5.65
C LYS A 166 16.39 -19.82 -4.87
N CYS A 167 15.87 -19.21 -3.82
CA CYS A 167 16.67 -18.38 -2.93
C CYS A 167 17.67 -19.25 -2.18
N ASP A 168 18.94 -18.84 -2.14
CA ASP A 168 20.02 -19.64 -1.52
C ASP A 168 19.80 -19.87 -0.01
N PHE A 169 19.16 -18.91 0.65
CA PHE A 169 18.89 -19.00 2.09
C PHE A 169 17.61 -18.27 2.48
N VAL A 170 16.69 -18.97 3.16
CA VAL A 170 15.42 -18.41 3.65
C VAL A 170 15.31 -18.60 5.16
N ILE A 171 15.03 -17.52 5.87
CA ILE A 171 14.72 -17.54 7.32
C ILE A 171 13.25 -17.21 7.48
N LEU A 172 12.53 -18.04 8.24
CA LEU A 172 11.14 -17.85 8.62
C LEU A 172 11.03 -17.68 10.14
N GLN A 173 10.34 -16.64 10.59
CA GLN A 173 10.10 -16.37 12.01
C GLN A 173 8.66 -15.92 12.25
#